data_ece388852db64ae5742e8aff69c3688c
#
_entry.id   ece388852db64ae5742e8aff69c3688c
#
_cell.length_a   1.000
_cell.length_b   1.000
_cell.length_c   1.000
_cell.angle_alpha   90.00
_cell.angle_beta   90.00
_cell.angle_gamma   90.00
#
_symmetry.space_group_name_H-M   'P 1'
#
loop_
_entity.id
_entity.type
_entity.pdbx_description
1 polymer ?
#
loop_
_entity_poly.entity_id
_entity_poly.type
_entity_poly.pdbx_seq_one_letter_code
_entity_poly.pdbx_strand_id
1 'polypeptide(L)'
;PDLDTLRGRPRMPRDQIYRAGKTGNNMCGIVGYTGGKNAVRVLLDTLSNLEYRGYDSAGISVFGDNGIETVKAKGRLQNLADLLAHEHAKLSGHCGIGHTRWATHGEPSDLNAHPHATEKLSLVHNGIIENYQQLKASLTAQGYTFVSRTDTEVAAKLIDSLYRGDPVAAIIKAQELLEGSYAFGILFADHPGEIFATRQGSPLIAAAGNGEAFIASDVPAILKYTRD
;
A
#
# COMPACT_ATOMS: atom_id res chain seq x y z
N PRO A 1 -16.86 17.11 10.78
CA PRO A 1 -17.24 17.57 9.44
C PRO A 1 -17.51 16.35 8.55
N ASP A 2 -18.58 16.43 7.78
CA ASP A 2 -18.98 15.43 6.82
C ASP A 2 -17.97 15.40 5.67
N LEU A 3 -17.72 14.22 5.08
CA LEU A 3 -16.83 14.04 3.92
C LEU A 3 -17.25 14.92 2.72
N ASP A 4 -18.56 15.18 2.57
CA ASP A 4 -19.07 16.03 1.50
C ASP A 4 -18.66 17.51 1.65
N THR A 5 -18.35 18.00 2.85
CA THR A 5 -17.88 19.38 3.07
C THR A 5 -16.42 19.61 2.66
N LEU A 6 -15.65 18.54 2.40
CA LEU A 6 -14.26 18.61 1.94
C LEU A 6 -14.15 18.73 0.40
N ARG A 7 -15.27 18.60 -0.34
CA ARG A 7 -15.32 18.81 -1.78
C ARG A 7 -15.26 20.31 -2.13
N GLY A 8 -14.46 20.67 -3.11
CA GLY A 8 -14.49 22.00 -3.71
C GLY A 8 -13.39 22.98 -3.28
N ARG A 9 -12.35 22.55 -2.57
CA ARG A 9 -11.17 23.39 -2.36
C ARG A 9 -10.31 23.47 -3.62
N PRO A 10 -9.67 24.65 -3.92
CA PRO A 10 -8.81 24.77 -5.09
C PRO A 10 -7.63 23.80 -4.99
N ARG A 11 -7.42 23.00 -6.04
CA ARG A 11 -6.24 22.12 -6.16
C ARG A 11 -4.98 22.99 -6.27
N MET A 12 -3.95 22.65 -5.52
CA MET A 12 -2.62 23.27 -5.69
C MET A 12 -2.11 23.04 -7.13
N PRO A 13 -1.33 23.99 -7.70
CA PRO A 13 -0.80 23.85 -9.05
C PRO A 13 0.06 22.58 -9.20
N ARG A 14 -0.09 21.86 -10.31
CA ARG A 14 0.58 20.58 -10.62
C ARG A 14 2.10 20.68 -10.82
N ASP A 15 2.70 21.88 -10.73
CA ASP A 15 4.05 22.17 -11.21
C ASP A 15 5.05 22.48 -10.10
N GLN A 16 4.93 21.88 -8.91
CA GLN A 16 6.01 21.94 -7.93
C GLN A 16 7.14 21.00 -8.35
N ILE A 17 8.20 21.59 -8.96
CA ILE A 17 9.45 20.91 -9.25
C ILE A 17 10.15 20.62 -7.92
N TYR A 18 10.11 19.37 -7.46
CA TYR A 18 10.91 18.92 -6.34
C TYR A 18 12.38 18.85 -6.77
N ARG A 19 13.21 19.72 -6.21
CA ARG A 19 14.67 19.67 -6.36
C ARG A 19 15.19 18.55 -5.46
N ALA A 20 15.50 17.39 -6.01
CA ALA A 20 16.17 16.32 -5.30
C ALA A 20 17.58 16.77 -4.90
N GLY A 21 17.77 17.11 -3.62
CA GLY A 21 19.09 17.24 -3.01
C GLY A 21 19.71 15.84 -2.87
N LYS A 22 21.06 15.74 -2.96
CA LYS A 22 21.83 14.52 -2.67
C LYS A 22 21.70 14.12 -1.19
N THR A 23 20.61 13.48 -0.82
CA THR A 23 20.48 12.69 0.40
C THR A 23 20.11 11.29 -0.04
N GLY A 24 20.75 10.26 0.50
CA GLY A 24 20.48 8.87 0.13
C GLY A 24 18.97 8.62 0.07
N ASN A 25 18.49 8.01 -1.01
CA ASN A 25 17.07 7.80 -1.30
C ASN A 25 16.46 6.80 -0.31
N ASN A 26 16.26 7.24 0.94
CA ASN A 26 15.47 6.49 1.91
C ASN A 26 14.00 6.64 1.52
N MET A 27 13.47 5.72 0.75
CA MET A 27 12.08 5.72 0.30
C MET A 27 11.45 4.36 0.49
N CYS A 28 10.21 4.36 0.93
CA CYS A 28 9.37 3.16 1.02
C CYS A 28 9.30 2.42 -0.33
N GLY A 29 9.12 1.09 -0.27
CA GLY A 29 8.98 0.23 -1.44
C GLY A 29 7.59 -0.38 -1.51
N ILE A 30 6.88 -0.20 -2.63
CA ILE A 30 5.65 -0.92 -2.97
C ILE A 30 5.96 -2.00 -3.99
N VAL A 31 5.37 -3.18 -3.79
CA VAL A 31 5.28 -4.24 -4.78
C VAL A 31 3.88 -4.85 -4.76
N GLY A 32 3.43 -5.38 -5.89
CA GLY A 32 2.25 -6.22 -6.00
C GLY A 32 2.44 -7.25 -7.10
N TYR A 33 1.80 -8.38 -6.95
CA TYR A 33 1.88 -9.50 -7.88
C TYR A 33 0.53 -10.21 -7.99
N THR A 34 0.13 -10.52 -9.21
CA THR A 34 -0.93 -11.48 -9.51
C THR A 34 -0.49 -12.37 -10.68
N GLY A 35 -0.71 -13.70 -10.57
CA GLY A 35 -0.29 -14.64 -11.61
C GLY A 35 -0.28 -16.08 -11.15
N GLY A 36 0.46 -16.94 -11.87
CA GLY A 36 0.49 -18.39 -11.59
C GLY A 36 1.42 -18.84 -10.46
N LYS A 37 2.32 -17.98 -9.98
CA LYS A 37 3.31 -18.34 -8.94
C LYS A 37 2.77 -18.07 -7.53
N ASN A 38 3.45 -18.64 -6.52
CA ASN A 38 3.16 -18.32 -5.12
C ASN A 38 3.51 -16.85 -4.82
N ALA A 39 2.48 -16.04 -4.50
CA ALA A 39 2.60 -14.61 -4.30
C ALA A 39 3.52 -14.26 -3.11
N VAL A 40 3.50 -15.03 -2.02
CA VAL A 40 4.38 -14.80 -0.85
C VAL A 40 5.85 -14.79 -1.28
N ARG A 41 6.26 -15.79 -2.08
CA ARG A 41 7.66 -15.90 -2.56
C ARG A 41 8.01 -14.77 -3.52
N VAL A 42 7.11 -14.43 -4.45
CA VAL A 42 7.33 -13.35 -5.42
C VAL A 42 7.45 -12.01 -4.70
N LEU A 43 6.55 -11.73 -3.73
CA LEU A 43 6.57 -10.49 -2.97
C LEU A 43 7.84 -10.35 -2.13
N LEU A 44 8.30 -11.40 -1.44
CA LEU A 44 9.56 -11.36 -0.68
C LEU A 44 10.76 -11.11 -1.60
N ASP A 45 10.84 -11.81 -2.74
CA ASP A 45 11.93 -11.64 -3.71
C ASP A 45 11.92 -10.22 -4.33
N THR A 46 10.76 -9.69 -4.67
CA THR A 46 10.64 -8.34 -5.24
C THR A 46 10.92 -7.25 -4.20
N LEU A 47 10.49 -7.42 -2.94
CA LEU A 47 10.82 -6.50 -1.84
C LEU A 47 12.31 -6.51 -1.53
N SER A 48 12.99 -7.66 -1.62
CA SER A 48 14.44 -7.74 -1.40
C SER A 48 15.24 -6.88 -2.38
N ASN A 49 14.75 -6.74 -3.61
CA ASN A 49 15.34 -5.86 -4.62
C ASN A 49 15.17 -4.35 -4.32
N LEU A 50 14.36 -3.99 -3.30
CA LEU A 50 14.17 -2.61 -2.84
C LEU A 50 14.89 -2.30 -1.51
N GLU A 51 15.58 -3.29 -0.90
CA GLU A 51 16.28 -3.13 0.38
C GLU A 51 17.36 -2.03 0.37
N TYR A 52 17.96 -1.76 -0.79
CA TYR A 52 18.97 -0.71 -0.95
C TYR A 52 18.48 0.70 -0.57
N ARG A 53 17.16 0.90 -0.49
CA ARG A 53 16.52 2.16 -0.10
C ARG A 53 16.50 2.39 1.41
N GLY A 54 16.83 1.37 2.23
CA GLY A 54 16.62 1.39 3.67
C GLY A 54 15.15 1.24 4.04
N TYR A 55 14.87 0.68 5.20
CA TYR A 55 13.51 0.51 5.74
C TYR A 55 13.58 0.11 7.22
N ASP A 56 12.46 0.28 7.93
CA ASP A 56 12.33 0.01 9.36
C ASP A 56 11.26 -1.05 9.70
N SER A 57 10.46 -1.40 8.72
CA SER A 57 9.44 -2.44 8.83
C SER A 57 9.03 -2.92 7.44
N ALA A 58 8.49 -4.14 7.38
CA ALA A 58 7.99 -4.74 6.14
C ALA A 58 6.70 -5.50 6.39
N GLY A 59 5.92 -5.74 5.33
CA GLY A 59 4.74 -6.58 5.42
C GLY A 59 4.16 -6.89 4.06
N ILE A 60 3.30 -7.91 4.05
CA ILE A 60 2.56 -8.35 2.87
C ILE A 60 1.10 -8.60 3.22
N SER A 61 0.23 -8.47 2.22
CA SER A 61 -1.12 -9.02 2.22
C SER A 61 -1.29 -9.91 1.00
N VAL A 62 -1.82 -11.11 1.21
CA VAL A 62 -2.01 -12.10 0.17
C VAL A 62 -3.43 -12.65 0.24
N PHE A 63 -4.05 -12.92 -0.91
CA PHE A 63 -5.26 -13.71 -0.97
C PHE A 63 -4.91 -15.17 -0.68
N GLY A 64 -5.20 -15.61 0.54
CA GLY A 64 -5.15 -17.01 0.98
C GLY A 64 -6.50 -17.69 0.89
N ASP A 65 -6.60 -18.89 1.48
CA ASP A 65 -7.81 -19.71 1.47
C ASP A 65 -8.99 -19.05 2.22
N ASN A 66 -8.68 -18.18 3.20
CA ASN A 66 -9.68 -17.52 4.05
C ASN A 66 -9.89 -16.03 3.71
N GLY A 67 -9.49 -15.59 2.52
CA GLY A 67 -9.53 -14.20 2.09
C GLY A 67 -8.17 -13.49 2.20
N ILE A 68 -8.17 -12.18 2.45
CA ILE A 68 -6.93 -11.42 2.55
C ILE A 68 -6.28 -11.65 3.92
N GLU A 69 -5.10 -12.25 3.92
CA GLU A 69 -4.27 -12.42 5.11
C GLU A 69 -3.10 -11.44 5.08
N THR A 70 -2.89 -10.73 6.21
CA THR A 70 -1.86 -9.68 6.35
C THR A 70 -0.84 -10.08 7.40
N VAL A 71 0.43 -10.09 7.03
CA VAL A 71 1.57 -10.36 7.93
C VAL A 71 2.54 -9.20 7.87
N LYS A 72 2.94 -8.69 9.05
CA LYS A 72 3.81 -7.52 9.20
C LYS A 72 4.87 -7.77 10.24
N ALA A 73 6.06 -7.22 10.03
CA ALA A 73 7.17 -7.30 10.98
C ALA A 73 7.94 -5.99 11.03
N LYS A 74 8.24 -5.53 12.24
CA LYS A 74 9.22 -4.47 12.49
C LYS A 74 10.62 -4.98 12.15
N GLY A 75 11.45 -4.11 11.59
CA GLY A 75 12.85 -4.39 11.31
C GLY A 75 13.11 -4.83 9.86
N ARG A 76 14.07 -5.72 9.68
CA ARG A 76 14.51 -6.16 8.35
C ARG A 76 13.50 -7.10 7.69
N LEU A 77 13.55 -7.16 6.36
CA LEU A 77 12.74 -8.09 5.56
C LEU A 77 12.91 -9.54 5.99
N GLN A 78 14.10 -9.90 6.50
CA GLN A 78 14.36 -11.21 7.08
C GLN A 78 13.41 -11.52 8.25
N ASN A 79 13.07 -10.54 9.11
CA ASN A 79 12.13 -10.76 10.21
C ASN A 79 10.73 -11.15 9.69
N LEU A 80 10.29 -10.52 8.60
CA LEU A 80 9.05 -10.88 7.93
C LEU A 80 9.14 -12.28 7.31
N ALA A 81 10.27 -12.61 6.68
CA ALA A 81 10.48 -13.92 6.07
C ALA A 81 10.49 -15.05 7.14
N ASP A 82 11.14 -14.82 8.26
CA ASP A 82 11.18 -15.76 9.39
C ASP A 82 9.78 -15.96 10.00
N LEU A 83 9.03 -14.87 10.21
CA LEU A 83 7.66 -14.92 10.70
C LEU A 83 6.75 -15.73 9.76
N LEU A 84 6.87 -15.49 8.45
CA LEU A 84 6.13 -16.23 7.43
C LEU A 84 6.49 -17.72 7.41
N ALA A 85 7.76 -18.05 7.59
CA ALA A 85 8.22 -19.44 7.59
C ALA A 85 7.78 -20.22 8.83
N HIS A 86 7.71 -19.57 10.00
CA HIS A 86 7.44 -20.23 11.29
C HIS A 86 5.96 -20.20 11.69
N GLU A 87 5.34 -19.03 11.64
CA GLU A 87 4.00 -18.83 12.15
C GLU A 87 2.93 -18.84 11.05
N HIS A 88 3.29 -18.49 9.83
CA HIS A 88 2.41 -18.41 8.67
C HIS A 88 2.85 -19.32 7.51
N ALA A 89 3.49 -20.45 7.81
CA ALA A 89 4.02 -21.38 6.80
C ALA A 89 2.98 -21.92 5.80
N LYS A 90 1.69 -21.87 6.16
CA LYS A 90 0.57 -22.27 5.30
C LYS A 90 0.05 -21.13 4.42
N LEU A 91 0.46 -19.87 4.68
CA LEU A 91 0.02 -18.75 3.86
C LEU A 91 0.53 -18.93 2.43
N SER A 92 -0.40 -19.07 1.53
CA SER A 92 -0.12 -19.19 0.10
C SER A 92 -1.24 -18.52 -0.68
N GLY A 93 -0.94 -18.14 -1.91
CA GLY A 93 -1.90 -17.51 -2.80
C GLY A 93 -1.21 -17.04 -4.07
N HIS A 94 -1.99 -16.55 -5.00
CA HIS A 94 -1.52 -16.15 -6.32
C HIS A 94 -1.62 -14.63 -6.57
N CYS A 95 -2.16 -13.89 -5.63
CA CYS A 95 -2.32 -12.44 -5.70
C CYS A 95 -1.99 -11.81 -4.36
N GLY A 96 -1.23 -10.71 -4.37
CA GLY A 96 -0.89 -10.02 -3.13
C GLY A 96 -0.16 -8.70 -3.36
N ILE A 97 -0.02 -7.93 -2.28
CA ILE A 97 0.73 -6.68 -2.21
C ILE A 97 1.73 -6.72 -1.07
N GLY A 98 2.81 -5.98 -1.19
CA GLY A 98 3.86 -5.92 -0.19
C GLY A 98 4.50 -4.55 -0.09
N HIS A 99 5.13 -4.29 1.05
CA HIS A 99 5.71 -3.00 1.37
C HIS A 99 6.94 -3.11 2.26
N THR A 100 7.95 -2.28 1.97
CA THR A 100 9.03 -1.94 2.91
C THR A 100 8.88 -0.48 3.29
N ARG A 101 8.69 -0.21 4.59
CA ARG A 101 8.40 1.11 5.11
C ARG A 101 9.65 1.79 5.66
N TRP A 102 9.83 3.07 5.31
CA TRP A 102 10.65 4.02 6.05
C TRP A 102 9.71 5.00 6.75
N ALA A 103 9.78 5.07 8.09
CA ALA A 103 8.81 5.81 8.89
C ALA A 103 8.83 7.31 8.57
N THR A 104 7.69 7.85 8.14
CA THR A 104 7.40 9.29 8.03
C THR A 104 6.42 9.71 9.13
N HIS A 105 5.43 8.88 9.43
CA HIS A 105 4.41 9.08 10.46
C HIS A 105 4.32 7.85 11.37
N GLY A 106 4.41 8.06 12.68
CA GLY A 106 4.44 6.97 13.67
C GLY A 106 5.78 6.23 13.70
N GLU A 107 6.23 5.88 14.91
CA GLU A 107 7.46 5.11 15.11
C GLU A 107 7.41 3.72 14.47
N PRO A 108 8.54 3.10 14.17
CA PRO A 108 8.59 1.73 13.67
C PRO A 108 7.97 0.73 14.65
N SER A 109 6.91 0.07 14.22
CA SER A 109 6.21 -0.98 14.96
C SER A 109 5.39 -1.84 14.00
N ASP A 110 4.99 -3.04 14.43
CA ASP A 110 4.14 -3.92 13.62
C ASP A 110 2.78 -3.25 13.33
N LEU A 111 2.23 -2.45 14.27
CA LEU A 111 0.99 -1.72 14.07
C LEU A 111 1.10 -0.65 12.98
N ASN A 112 2.24 0.05 12.91
CA ASN A 112 2.48 1.11 11.95
C ASN A 112 3.07 0.60 10.62
N ALA A 113 3.52 -0.66 10.54
CA ALA A 113 3.96 -1.28 9.30
C ALA A 113 2.79 -1.44 8.31
N HIS A 114 3.09 -1.35 7.02
CA HIS A 114 2.14 -1.66 5.95
C HIS A 114 2.16 -3.15 5.61
N PRO A 115 1.08 -3.71 5.07
CA PRO A 115 -0.20 -3.08 4.66
C PRO A 115 -1.09 -2.70 5.84
N HIS A 116 -2.05 -1.76 5.61
CA HIS A 116 -3.19 -1.51 6.50
C HIS A 116 -4.44 -2.15 5.92
N ALA A 117 -5.08 -3.00 6.72
CA ALA A 117 -6.26 -3.76 6.31
C ALA A 117 -7.52 -3.30 7.06
N THR A 118 -8.65 -3.43 6.38
CA THR A 118 -10.01 -3.40 6.91
C THR A 118 -10.69 -4.73 6.59
N GLU A 119 -11.96 -4.89 6.90
CA GLU A 119 -12.73 -6.07 6.49
C GLU A 119 -12.88 -6.17 4.96
N LYS A 120 -12.89 -5.03 4.24
CA LYS A 120 -13.17 -4.96 2.80
C LYS A 120 -11.92 -4.88 1.93
N LEU A 121 -10.81 -4.37 2.47
CA LEU A 121 -9.61 -4.13 1.66
C LEU A 121 -8.32 -4.17 2.46
N SER A 122 -7.20 -4.32 1.74
CA SER A 122 -5.85 -4.09 2.27
C SER A 122 -5.09 -3.13 1.36
N LEU A 123 -4.31 -2.21 1.96
CA LEU A 123 -3.67 -1.09 1.26
C LEU A 123 -2.22 -0.90 1.68
N VAL A 124 -1.33 -0.72 0.69
CA VAL A 124 0.04 -0.22 0.86
C VAL A 124 0.17 1.17 0.26
N HIS A 125 1.01 2.01 0.86
CA HIS A 125 1.15 3.42 0.52
C HIS A 125 2.61 3.89 0.54
N ASN A 126 2.99 4.61 -0.49
CA ASN A 126 4.17 5.47 -0.54
C ASN A 126 3.74 6.93 -0.68
N GLY A 127 4.27 7.80 0.16
CA GLY A 127 3.97 9.23 0.13
C GLY A 127 3.46 9.79 1.45
N ILE A 128 2.74 10.89 1.39
CA ILE A 128 2.17 11.58 2.55
C ILE A 128 0.77 12.09 2.18
N ILE A 129 -0.21 11.75 3.02
CA ILE A 129 -1.56 12.34 2.96
C ILE A 129 -1.60 13.55 3.88
N GLU A 130 -1.52 14.74 3.32
CA GLU A 130 -1.35 15.99 4.08
C GLU A 130 -2.56 16.31 4.96
N ASN A 131 -3.77 16.02 4.47
CA ASN A 131 -5.03 16.28 5.19
C ASN A 131 -5.52 15.10 6.04
N TYR A 132 -4.66 14.10 6.36
CA TYR A 132 -5.08 12.88 7.05
C TYR A 132 -5.75 13.13 8.41
N GLN A 133 -5.37 14.19 9.14
CA GLN A 133 -5.97 14.50 10.44
C GLN A 133 -7.44 14.91 10.30
N GLN A 134 -7.78 15.71 9.28
CA GLN A 134 -9.15 16.12 8.99
C GLN A 134 -10.01 14.91 8.57
N LEU A 135 -9.46 14.06 7.69
CA LEU A 135 -10.11 12.82 7.26
C LEU A 135 -10.32 11.87 8.43
N LYS A 136 -9.32 11.72 9.32
CA LYS A 136 -9.41 10.90 10.52
C LYS A 136 -10.52 11.38 11.46
N ALA A 137 -10.63 12.69 11.69
CA ALA A 137 -11.69 13.27 12.51
C ALA A 137 -13.08 12.99 11.92
N SER A 138 -13.24 13.15 10.60
CA SER A 138 -14.50 12.86 9.91
C SER A 138 -14.87 11.36 9.97
N LEU A 139 -13.93 10.47 9.74
CA LEU A 139 -14.14 9.01 9.83
C LEU A 139 -14.44 8.57 11.27
N THR A 140 -13.78 9.17 12.27
CA THR A 140 -14.07 8.90 13.68
C THR A 140 -15.51 9.28 14.04
N ALA A 141 -16.01 10.41 13.52
CA ALA A 141 -17.40 10.81 13.71
C ALA A 141 -18.40 9.85 13.03
N GLN A 142 -17.96 9.07 12.04
CA GLN A 142 -18.74 8.00 11.39
C GLN A 142 -18.59 6.64 12.08
N GLY A 143 -17.86 6.56 13.21
CA GLY A 143 -17.68 5.34 13.99
C GLY A 143 -16.41 4.53 13.66
N TYR A 144 -15.54 5.00 12.76
CA TYR A 144 -14.26 4.32 12.51
C TYR A 144 -13.28 4.51 13.66
N THR A 145 -12.66 3.42 14.09
CA THR A 145 -11.58 3.41 15.10
C THR A 145 -10.23 3.29 14.41
N PHE A 146 -9.16 3.74 15.04
CA PHE A 146 -7.80 3.72 14.49
C PHE A 146 -6.83 3.11 15.49
N VAL A 147 -5.99 2.18 15.02
CA VAL A 147 -5.02 1.46 15.84
C VAL A 147 -3.59 1.92 15.58
N SER A 148 -3.32 2.46 14.39
CA SER A 148 -2.01 2.97 14.03
C SER A 148 -1.94 4.50 14.11
N ARG A 149 -0.72 5.02 14.00
CA ARG A 149 -0.44 6.46 13.91
C ARG A 149 -0.13 6.91 12.48
N THR A 150 -0.47 6.09 11.48
CA THR A 150 -0.16 6.35 10.08
C THR A 150 -1.30 7.04 9.34
N ASP A 151 -0.95 7.89 8.41
CA ASP A 151 -1.86 8.46 7.41
C ASP A 151 -2.44 7.37 6.48
N THR A 152 -1.69 6.29 6.29
CA THR A 152 -2.09 5.15 5.46
C THR A 152 -3.32 4.42 5.99
N GLU A 153 -3.43 4.23 7.32
CA GLU A 153 -4.65 3.65 7.90
C GLU A 153 -5.86 4.54 7.64
N VAL A 154 -5.66 5.86 7.64
CA VAL A 154 -6.73 6.81 7.32
C VAL A 154 -7.16 6.68 5.86
N ALA A 155 -6.21 6.56 4.92
CA ALA A 155 -6.51 6.34 3.51
C ALA A 155 -7.25 5.01 3.28
N ALA A 156 -6.83 3.92 3.94
CA ALA A 156 -7.51 2.63 3.85
C ALA A 156 -8.96 2.72 4.33
N LYS A 157 -9.21 3.35 5.48
CA LYS A 157 -10.56 3.52 6.04
C LYS A 157 -11.41 4.51 5.25
N LEU A 158 -10.80 5.51 4.61
CA LEU A 158 -11.50 6.40 3.69
C LEU A 158 -12.04 5.61 2.49
N ILE A 159 -11.20 4.81 1.83
CA ILE A 159 -11.63 3.99 0.69
C ILE A 159 -12.69 2.98 1.12
N ASP A 160 -12.52 2.32 2.27
CA ASP A 160 -13.51 1.42 2.86
C ASP A 160 -14.88 2.10 3.05
N SER A 161 -14.88 3.31 3.60
CA SER A 161 -16.12 4.09 3.84
C SER A 161 -16.86 4.47 2.56
N LEU A 162 -16.14 4.59 1.44
CA LEU A 162 -16.67 4.95 0.12
C LEU A 162 -17.02 3.72 -0.73
N TYR A 163 -16.53 2.54 -0.35
CA TYR A 163 -16.70 1.31 -1.11
C TYR A 163 -18.14 0.79 -1.07
N ARG A 164 -18.69 0.53 -2.26
CA ARG A 164 -20.07 0.02 -2.48
C ARG A 164 -20.09 -1.10 -3.54
N GLY A 165 -19.03 -1.95 -3.58
CA GLY A 165 -18.92 -3.03 -4.55
C GLY A 165 -18.20 -2.66 -5.85
N ASP A 166 -17.80 -1.41 -6.04
CA ASP A 166 -16.99 -0.95 -7.18
C ASP A 166 -15.67 -0.33 -6.67
N PRO A 167 -14.53 -1.06 -6.79
CA PRO A 167 -13.23 -0.58 -6.36
C PRO A 167 -12.80 0.71 -7.05
N VAL A 168 -13.02 0.80 -8.36
CA VAL A 168 -12.58 1.96 -9.15
C VAL A 168 -13.34 3.21 -8.74
N ALA A 169 -14.66 3.11 -8.59
CA ALA A 169 -15.48 4.23 -8.14
C ALA A 169 -15.10 4.69 -6.72
N ALA A 170 -14.80 3.75 -5.79
CA ALA A 170 -14.36 4.08 -4.44
C ALA A 170 -13.00 4.80 -4.44
N ILE A 171 -12.04 4.32 -5.24
CA ILE A 171 -10.71 4.93 -5.37
C ILE A 171 -10.82 6.34 -5.95
N ILE A 172 -11.59 6.53 -7.02
CA ILE A 172 -11.79 7.87 -7.64
C ILE A 172 -12.39 8.85 -6.62
N LYS A 173 -13.43 8.45 -5.88
CA LYS A 173 -14.03 9.30 -4.84
C LYS A 173 -13.03 9.63 -3.73
N ALA A 174 -12.20 8.66 -3.32
CA ALA A 174 -11.16 8.91 -2.33
C ALA A 174 -10.12 9.92 -2.84
N GLN A 175 -9.70 9.82 -4.11
CA GLN A 175 -8.77 10.76 -4.72
C GLN A 175 -9.28 12.20 -4.76
N GLU A 176 -10.60 12.41 -4.84
CA GLU A 176 -11.21 13.75 -4.76
C GLU A 176 -11.06 14.39 -3.37
N LEU A 177 -10.90 13.58 -2.33
CA LEU A 177 -10.82 13.99 -0.93
C LEU A 177 -9.38 14.01 -0.38
N LEU A 178 -8.46 13.27 -1.01
CA LEU A 178 -7.07 13.17 -0.57
C LEU A 178 -6.25 14.36 -1.06
N GLU A 179 -5.47 14.95 -0.15
CA GLU A 179 -4.47 15.97 -0.45
C GLU A 179 -3.07 15.42 -0.20
N GLY A 180 -2.10 15.76 -1.08
CA GLY A 180 -0.71 15.34 -0.94
C GLY A 180 -0.20 14.49 -2.10
N SER A 181 0.91 13.81 -1.87
CA SER A 181 1.56 12.93 -2.84
C SER A 181 1.46 11.48 -2.38
N TYR A 182 0.92 10.60 -3.21
CA TYR A 182 0.72 9.20 -2.84
C TYR A 182 0.82 8.25 -4.04
N ALA A 183 1.15 7.00 -3.72
CA ALA A 183 0.96 5.84 -4.58
C ALA A 183 0.38 4.71 -3.72
N PHE A 184 -0.67 4.07 -4.19
CA PHE A 184 -1.36 2.97 -3.52
C PHE A 184 -1.31 1.69 -4.34
N GLY A 185 -1.12 0.54 -3.64
CA GLY A 185 -1.51 -0.79 -4.10
C GLY A 185 -2.61 -1.32 -3.18
N ILE A 186 -3.69 -1.86 -3.74
CA ILE A 186 -4.90 -2.18 -3.00
C ILE A 186 -5.43 -3.54 -3.43
N LEU A 187 -5.81 -4.36 -2.45
CA LEU A 187 -6.61 -5.57 -2.63
C LEU A 187 -8.01 -5.34 -2.06
N PHE A 188 -9.06 -5.76 -2.77
CA PHE A 188 -10.43 -5.76 -2.24
C PHE A 188 -10.88 -7.19 -2.00
N ALA A 189 -11.48 -7.46 -0.83
CA ALA A 189 -11.79 -8.81 -0.37
C ALA A 189 -12.72 -9.59 -1.31
N ASP A 190 -13.62 -8.91 -2.00
CA ASP A 190 -14.57 -9.46 -2.97
C ASP A 190 -14.06 -9.44 -4.43
N HIS A 191 -12.79 -9.06 -4.65
CA HIS A 191 -12.11 -9.09 -5.95
C HIS A 191 -10.84 -9.94 -5.91
N PRO A 192 -10.94 -11.25 -5.67
CA PRO A 192 -9.77 -12.12 -5.59
C PRO A 192 -9.03 -12.19 -6.94
N GLY A 193 -7.69 -12.12 -6.86
CA GLY A 193 -6.84 -12.15 -8.06
C GLY A 193 -6.61 -10.81 -8.74
N GLU A 194 -7.25 -9.72 -8.26
CA GLU A 194 -7.09 -8.38 -8.81
C GLU A 194 -6.30 -7.47 -7.87
N ILE A 195 -5.43 -6.64 -8.45
CA ILE A 195 -4.72 -5.58 -7.75
C ILE A 195 -5.14 -4.25 -8.35
N PHE A 196 -5.63 -3.37 -7.52
CA PHE A 196 -5.95 -1.99 -7.90
C PHE A 196 -4.80 -1.08 -7.51
N ALA A 197 -4.45 -0.14 -8.38
CA ALA A 197 -3.35 0.77 -8.15
C ALA A 197 -3.70 2.18 -8.60
N THR A 198 -3.23 3.16 -7.84
CA THR A 198 -3.36 4.56 -8.20
C THR A 198 -2.19 5.36 -7.68
N ARG A 199 -1.90 6.51 -8.32
CA ARG A 199 -0.85 7.41 -7.87
C ARG A 199 -1.16 8.87 -8.15
N GLN A 200 -0.63 9.73 -7.29
CA GLN A 200 -0.54 11.17 -7.48
C GLN A 200 0.80 11.65 -6.91
N GLY A 201 1.70 12.12 -7.76
CA GLY A 201 3.02 12.62 -7.35
C GLY A 201 4.07 11.53 -7.06
N SER A 202 3.74 10.50 -6.28
CA SER A 202 4.66 9.40 -5.96
C SER A 202 4.84 8.40 -7.10
N PRO A 203 6.04 7.79 -7.28
CA PRO A 203 6.29 6.84 -8.36
C PRO A 203 5.57 5.52 -8.14
N LEU A 204 4.94 5.01 -9.19
CA LEU A 204 4.39 3.66 -9.29
C LEU A 204 4.34 3.26 -10.77
N ILE A 205 4.77 2.07 -11.06
CA ILE A 205 4.73 1.45 -12.38
C ILE A 205 3.89 0.18 -12.34
N ALA A 206 3.31 -0.17 -13.47
CA ALA A 206 2.63 -1.44 -13.70
C ALA A 206 3.28 -2.13 -14.90
N ALA A 207 3.38 -3.45 -14.82
CA ALA A 207 3.89 -4.30 -15.89
C ALA A 207 3.08 -5.58 -15.96
N ALA A 208 2.83 -6.08 -17.17
CA ALA A 208 2.09 -7.31 -17.39
C ALA A 208 2.73 -8.11 -18.54
N GLY A 209 2.74 -9.43 -18.40
CA GLY A 209 3.26 -10.33 -19.42
C GLY A 209 3.17 -11.79 -18.98
N ASN A 210 3.05 -12.71 -19.94
CA ASN A 210 3.05 -14.16 -19.69
C ASN A 210 2.02 -14.66 -18.65
N GLY A 211 0.85 -14.01 -18.56
CA GLY A 211 -0.20 -14.35 -17.58
C GLY A 211 0.09 -13.87 -16.17
N GLU A 212 1.05 -12.97 -15.98
CA GLU A 212 1.41 -12.35 -14.71
C GLU A 212 1.30 -10.83 -14.81
N ALA A 213 0.95 -10.17 -13.71
CA ALA A 213 0.98 -8.72 -13.61
C ALA A 213 1.63 -8.26 -12.31
N PHE A 214 2.31 -7.13 -12.38
CA PHE A 214 3.07 -6.53 -11.28
C PHE A 214 2.73 -5.05 -11.14
N ILE A 215 2.79 -4.57 -9.91
CA ILE A 215 2.99 -3.15 -9.61
C ILE A 215 4.27 -3.00 -8.79
N ALA A 216 4.99 -1.91 -8.98
CA ALA A 216 6.19 -1.61 -8.20
C ALA A 216 6.43 -0.11 -8.11
N SER A 217 7.01 0.34 -7.00
CA SER A 217 7.45 1.73 -6.84
C SER A 217 8.77 2.03 -7.56
N ASP A 218 9.49 0.99 -8.01
CA ASP A 218 10.73 1.12 -8.77
C ASP A 218 10.96 -0.08 -9.71
N VAL A 219 11.56 0.19 -10.86
CA VAL A 219 11.85 -0.80 -11.91
C VAL A 219 12.70 -1.99 -11.42
N PRO A 220 13.79 -1.78 -10.64
CA PRO A 220 14.62 -2.90 -10.15
C PRO A 220 13.85 -3.99 -9.42
N ALA A 221 12.71 -3.67 -8.78
CA ALA A 221 11.90 -4.65 -8.07
C ALA A 221 11.44 -5.81 -8.96
N ILE A 222 11.08 -5.52 -10.21
CA ILE A 222 10.39 -6.45 -11.11
C ILE A 222 11.18 -6.86 -12.36
N LEU A 223 12.38 -6.28 -12.60
CA LEU A 223 13.20 -6.56 -13.78
C LEU A 223 13.52 -8.05 -14.01
N LYS A 224 13.57 -8.84 -12.93
CA LYS A 224 13.82 -10.29 -12.99
C LYS A 224 12.63 -11.05 -13.59
N TYR A 225 11.43 -10.49 -13.46
CA TYR A 225 10.17 -11.14 -13.83
C TYR A 225 9.66 -10.67 -15.18
N THR A 226 9.80 -9.39 -15.49
CA THR A 226 9.32 -8.81 -16.74
C THR A 226 10.17 -7.62 -17.15
N ARG A 227 10.28 -7.42 -18.46
CA ARG A 227 10.94 -6.25 -19.08
C ARG A 227 9.99 -5.48 -19.99
N ASP A 228 8.73 -5.88 -20.05
CA ASP A 228 7.66 -5.32 -20.86
C ASP A 228 6.79 -4.35 -20.05
#